data_d46a8ddc58bbc8bdd315ec6cdea0b730
#
_entry.id   d46a8ddc58bbc8bdd315ec6cdea0b730
#
_cell.length_a   1.000
_cell.length_b   1.000
_cell.length_c   1.000
_cell.angle_alpha   90.00
_cell.angle_beta   90.00
_cell.angle_gamma   90.00
#
_symmetry.space_group_name_H-M   'P 1'
#
loop_
_entity.id
_entity.type
_entity.pdbx_description
1 polymer ?
#
loop_
_entity_poly.entity_id
_entity_poly.type
_entity_poly.pdbx_seq_one_letter_code
_entity_poly.pdbx_strand_id
1 'polypeptide(L)'
;MIGLDTNVVVRYLTQDDADQSAKATDLFERGLTEDEPGFVSVVAMVETAWVLERVYKLTAKELAAAIERILEVNVLLVESEQEVFTAMIAVKEGRGSFADALIGALGTKVGCSHTVTFDQKALRLPAFRRVQLPLRAS
;
A
#
# COMPACT_ATOMS: atom_id res chain seq x y z
N MET A 1 12.13 -6.97 -15.78
CA MET A 1 11.24 -6.32 -14.77
C MET A 1 11.11 -4.84 -15.09
N ILE A 2 9.91 -4.31 -15.03
CA ILE A 2 9.61 -2.92 -15.42
C ILE A 2 9.00 -2.21 -14.21
N GLY A 3 9.61 -1.10 -13.77
CA GLY A 3 9.05 -0.30 -12.68
C GLY A 3 7.78 0.43 -13.13
N LEU A 4 6.76 0.46 -12.27
CA LEU A 4 5.50 1.12 -12.55
C LEU A 4 5.35 2.36 -11.67
N ASP A 5 5.01 3.48 -12.30
CA ASP A 5 4.68 4.69 -11.56
C ASP A 5 3.25 4.62 -11.03
N THR A 6 2.99 5.40 -10.01
CA THR A 6 1.67 5.50 -9.36
C THR A 6 0.55 5.69 -10.38
N ASN A 7 0.74 6.59 -11.35
CA ASN A 7 -0.30 6.87 -12.35
C ASN A 7 -0.72 5.65 -13.15
N VAL A 8 0.23 4.77 -13.46
CA VAL A 8 -0.06 3.55 -14.22
C VAL A 8 -0.98 2.64 -13.40
N VAL A 9 -0.66 2.45 -12.13
CA VAL A 9 -1.46 1.61 -11.23
C VAL A 9 -2.86 2.20 -11.03
N VAL A 10 -2.93 3.51 -10.77
CA VAL A 10 -4.20 4.20 -10.56
C VAL A 10 -5.10 4.11 -11.80
N ARG A 11 -4.54 4.31 -12.99
CA ARG A 11 -5.32 4.23 -14.24
C ARG A 11 -5.85 2.83 -14.50
N TYR A 12 -5.06 1.82 -14.16
CA TYR A 12 -5.52 0.43 -14.28
C TYR A 12 -6.70 0.16 -13.33
N LEU A 13 -6.62 0.66 -12.11
CA LEU A 13 -7.65 0.41 -11.09
C LEU A 13 -8.93 1.20 -11.32
N THR A 14 -8.83 2.46 -11.73
CA THR A 14 -9.99 3.37 -11.78
C THR A 14 -10.68 3.43 -13.12
N GLN A 15 -9.96 3.20 -14.21
CA GLN A 15 -10.51 3.19 -15.59
C GLN A 15 -11.25 4.50 -15.96
N ASP A 16 -10.88 5.61 -15.36
CA ASP A 16 -11.60 6.89 -15.53
C ASP A 16 -11.04 7.76 -16.66
N ASP A 17 -9.86 7.47 -17.17
CA ASP A 17 -9.27 8.14 -18.33
C ASP A 17 -9.19 7.12 -19.45
N ALA A 18 -10.02 7.28 -20.49
CA ALA A 18 -10.18 6.25 -21.51
C ALA A 18 -8.86 5.89 -22.20
N ASP A 19 -8.04 6.88 -22.54
CA ASP A 19 -6.78 6.64 -23.24
C ASP A 19 -5.73 6.00 -22.33
N GLN A 20 -5.48 6.59 -21.16
CA GLN A 20 -4.48 6.10 -20.24
C GLN A 20 -4.88 4.75 -19.64
N SER A 21 -6.17 4.58 -19.32
CA SER A 21 -6.66 3.30 -18.77
C SER A 21 -6.54 2.17 -19.77
N ALA A 22 -6.81 2.45 -21.05
CA ALA A 22 -6.62 1.43 -22.11
C ALA A 22 -5.16 1.02 -22.21
N LYS A 23 -4.23 1.97 -22.15
CA LYS A 23 -2.80 1.68 -22.21
C LYS A 23 -2.33 0.91 -20.99
N ALA A 24 -2.82 1.28 -19.78
CA ALA A 24 -2.47 0.56 -18.57
C ALA A 24 -3.02 -0.87 -18.60
N THR A 25 -4.25 -1.05 -19.04
CA THR A 25 -4.86 -2.37 -19.17
C THR A 25 -4.07 -3.23 -20.15
N ASP A 26 -3.70 -2.66 -21.30
CA ASP A 26 -2.93 -3.38 -22.31
C ASP A 26 -1.56 -3.80 -21.76
N LEU A 27 -0.90 -2.91 -21.01
CA LEU A 27 0.36 -3.22 -20.36
C LEU A 27 0.22 -4.41 -19.41
N PHE A 28 -0.78 -4.40 -18.54
CA PHE A 28 -0.98 -5.45 -17.53
C PHE A 28 -1.40 -6.78 -18.15
N GLU A 29 -2.21 -6.74 -19.20
CA GLU A 29 -2.76 -7.96 -19.80
C GLU A 29 -1.86 -8.56 -20.87
N ARG A 30 -1.06 -7.75 -21.56
CA ARG A 30 -0.25 -8.21 -22.72
C ARG A 30 1.21 -7.84 -22.61
N GLY A 31 1.55 -6.69 -22.02
CA GLY A 31 2.92 -6.20 -21.99
C GLY A 31 3.76 -6.85 -20.90
N LEU A 32 3.16 -7.08 -19.73
CA LEU A 32 3.84 -7.70 -18.59
C LEU A 32 3.60 -9.20 -18.60
N THR A 33 4.59 -9.94 -18.11
CA THR A 33 4.48 -11.40 -17.94
C THR A 33 5.09 -11.75 -16.58
N GLU A 34 4.93 -12.99 -16.14
CA GLU A 34 5.55 -13.46 -14.90
C GLU A 34 7.08 -13.43 -15.01
N ASP A 35 7.64 -13.61 -16.20
CA ASP A 35 9.09 -13.55 -16.43
C ASP A 35 9.58 -12.10 -16.53
N GLU A 36 8.74 -11.20 -16.99
CA GLU A 36 9.01 -9.75 -17.08
C GLU A 36 7.92 -8.99 -16.35
N PRO A 37 7.90 -9.06 -15.01
CA PRO A 37 6.82 -8.46 -14.23
C PRO A 37 6.96 -6.95 -14.10
N GLY A 38 5.85 -6.33 -13.69
CA GLY A 38 5.85 -4.94 -13.28
C GLY A 38 6.20 -4.85 -11.80
N PHE A 39 7.09 -3.95 -11.44
CA PHE A 39 7.49 -3.72 -10.06
C PHE A 39 6.74 -2.52 -9.49
N VAL A 40 6.11 -2.71 -8.34
CA VAL A 40 5.43 -1.63 -7.60
C VAL A 40 6.14 -1.45 -6.26
N SER A 41 6.78 -0.30 -6.08
CA SER A 41 7.51 0.01 -4.84
C SER A 41 6.53 0.31 -3.70
N VAL A 42 7.02 0.25 -2.45
CA VAL A 42 6.20 0.68 -1.30
C VAL A 42 5.82 2.16 -1.43
N VAL A 43 6.69 2.99 -1.99
CA VAL A 43 6.38 4.40 -2.23
C VAL A 43 5.19 4.52 -3.18
N ALA A 44 5.20 3.79 -4.29
CA ALA A 44 4.07 3.80 -5.24
C ALA A 44 2.79 3.25 -4.60
N MET A 45 2.90 2.24 -3.73
CA MET A 45 1.74 1.72 -3.02
C MET A 45 1.12 2.77 -2.09
N VAL A 46 1.95 3.49 -1.33
CA VAL A 46 1.47 4.54 -0.43
C VAL A 46 0.83 5.68 -1.21
N GLU A 47 1.47 6.12 -2.30
CA GLU A 47 0.90 7.15 -3.17
C GLU A 47 -0.42 6.71 -3.80
N THR A 48 -0.48 5.48 -4.27
CA THR A 48 -1.71 4.91 -4.85
C THR A 48 -2.85 4.95 -3.82
N ALA A 49 -2.59 4.47 -2.62
CA ALA A 49 -3.59 4.48 -1.54
C ALA A 49 -4.05 5.91 -1.24
N TRP A 50 -3.11 6.86 -1.17
CA TRP A 50 -3.42 8.26 -0.90
C TRP A 50 -4.33 8.85 -2.00
N VAL A 51 -3.99 8.60 -3.27
CA VAL A 51 -4.77 9.10 -4.40
C VAL A 51 -6.18 8.51 -4.39
N LEU A 52 -6.29 7.19 -4.19
CA LEU A 52 -7.59 6.52 -4.17
C LEU A 52 -8.47 7.07 -3.04
N GLU A 53 -7.90 7.34 -1.88
CA GLU A 53 -8.64 7.86 -0.75
C GLU A 53 -9.00 9.34 -0.92
N ARG A 54 -8.03 10.17 -1.33
CA ARG A 54 -8.20 11.64 -1.37
C ARG A 54 -8.88 12.14 -2.61
N VAL A 55 -8.54 11.58 -3.77
CA VAL A 55 -9.06 12.04 -5.05
C VAL A 55 -10.34 11.28 -5.42
N TYR A 56 -10.31 9.95 -5.28
CA TYR A 56 -11.44 9.09 -5.68
C TYR A 56 -12.43 8.83 -4.55
N LYS A 57 -12.11 9.29 -3.34
CA LYS A 57 -13.01 9.21 -2.18
C LYS A 57 -13.42 7.79 -1.80
N LEU A 58 -12.51 6.82 -1.99
CA LEU A 58 -12.80 5.44 -1.60
C LEU A 58 -12.95 5.34 -0.08
N THR A 59 -13.89 4.51 0.35
CA THR A 59 -14.01 4.14 1.76
C THR A 59 -12.86 3.23 2.16
N ALA A 60 -12.68 3.00 3.46
CA ALA A 60 -11.66 2.09 3.96
C ALA A 60 -11.79 0.69 3.33
N LYS A 61 -13.01 0.17 3.23
CA LYS A 61 -13.25 -1.15 2.63
C LYS A 61 -12.93 -1.16 1.14
N GLU A 62 -13.31 -0.11 0.44
CA GLU A 62 -13.02 0.01 -0.99
C GLU A 62 -11.52 0.15 -1.24
N LEU A 63 -10.82 0.90 -0.40
CA LEU A 63 -9.38 1.05 -0.49
C LEU A 63 -8.69 -0.29 -0.25
N ALA A 64 -9.10 -1.01 0.79
CA ALA A 64 -8.54 -2.33 1.08
C ALA A 64 -8.77 -3.29 -0.09
N ALA A 65 -9.95 -3.29 -0.68
CA ALA A 65 -10.26 -4.13 -1.84
C ALA A 65 -9.37 -3.79 -3.05
N ALA A 66 -9.10 -2.51 -3.27
CA ALA A 66 -8.22 -2.07 -4.36
C ALA A 66 -6.79 -2.56 -4.14
N ILE A 67 -6.27 -2.44 -2.92
CA ILE A 67 -4.92 -2.92 -2.58
C ILE A 67 -4.85 -4.43 -2.75
N GLU A 68 -5.85 -5.15 -2.27
CA GLU A 68 -5.92 -6.61 -2.42
C GLU A 68 -5.89 -7.00 -3.90
N ARG A 69 -6.60 -6.27 -4.72
CA ARG A 69 -6.61 -6.50 -6.17
C ARG A 69 -5.22 -6.36 -6.78
N ILE A 70 -4.46 -5.34 -6.37
CA ILE A 70 -3.07 -5.16 -6.83
C ILE A 70 -2.23 -6.38 -6.43
N LEU A 71 -2.37 -6.84 -5.19
CA LEU A 71 -1.61 -7.98 -4.68
C LEU A 71 -1.94 -9.29 -5.39
N GLU A 72 -3.11 -9.39 -6.01
CA GLU A 72 -3.56 -10.60 -6.71
C GLU A 72 -3.16 -10.63 -8.18
N VAL A 73 -2.62 -9.54 -8.74
CA VAL A 73 -2.22 -9.51 -10.15
C VAL A 73 -0.91 -10.26 -10.33
N ASN A 74 -0.96 -11.39 -11.04
CA ASN A 74 0.18 -12.30 -11.20
C ASN A 74 1.40 -11.68 -11.88
N VAL A 75 1.19 -10.68 -12.72
CA VAL A 75 2.28 -10.03 -13.45
C VAL A 75 2.89 -8.84 -12.69
N LEU A 76 2.46 -8.62 -11.45
CA LEU A 76 3.02 -7.58 -10.59
C LEU A 76 3.85 -8.19 -9.47
N LEU A 77 4.98 -7.56 -9.20
CA LEU A 77 5.81 -7.84 -8.05
C LEU A 77 5.75 -6.62 -7.14
N VAL A 78 5.08 -6.77 -6.02
CA VAL A 78 4.90 -5.69 -5.04
C VAL A 78 6.00 -5.77 -3.99
N GLU A 79 6.72 -4.68 -3.79
CA GLU A 79 7.77 -4.60 -2.78
C GLU A 79 7.18 -4.80 -1.38
N SER A 80 7.81 -5.64 -0.56
CA SER A 80 7.35 -5.93 0.81
C SER A 80 5.89 -6.37 0.85
N GLU A 81 5.55 -7.28 -0.03
CA GLU A 81 4.18 -7.74 -0.27
C GLU A 81 3.45 -8.16 1.00
N GLN A 82 4.12 -8.87 1.92
CA GLN A 82 3.49 -9.30 3.17
C GLN A 82 3.12 -8.13 4.07
N GLU A 83 3.99 -7.12 4.12
CA GLU A 83 3.75 -5.92 4.94
C GLU A 83 2.64 -5.07 4.32
N VAL A 84 2.58 -5.01 3.00
CA VAL A 84 1.48 -4.36 2.28
C VAL A 84 0.17 -5.08 2.60
N PHE A 85 0.17 -6.40 2.59
CA PHE A 85 -1.00 -7.20 2.94
C PHE A 85 -1.45 -6.93 4.39
N THR A 86 -0.50 -6.93 5.33
CA THR A 86 -0.78 -6.63 6.74
C THR A 86 -1.40 -5.25 6.90
N ALA A 87 -0.85 -4.26 6.19
CA ALA A 87 -1.39 -2.89 6.22
C ALA A 87 -2.79 -2.82 5.62
N MET A 88 -3.05 -3.56 4.55
CA MET A 88 -4.36 -3.63 3.93
C MET A 88 -5.41 -4.18 4.91
N ILE A 89 -5.07 -5.22 5.64
CA ILE A 89 -5.98 -5.79 6.64
C ILE A 89 -6.29 -4.76 7.74
N ALA A 90 -5.29 -4.00 8.19
CA ALA A 90 -5.50 -2.96 9.21
C ALA A 90 -6.48 -1.88 8.72
N VAL A 91 -6.35 -1.46 7.45
CA VAL A 91 -7.28 -0.52 6.82
C VAL A 91 -8.69 -1.10 6.77
N LYS A 92 -8.80 -2.35 6.32
CA LYS A 92 -10.08 -3.04 6.19
C LYS A 92 -10.82 -3.12 7.53
N GLU A 93 -10.07 -3.32 8.61
CA GLU A 93 -10.62 -3.41 9.96
C GLU A 93 -10.79 -2.05 10.64
N GLY A 94 -10.46 -0.96 9.97
CA GLY A 94 -10.62 0.39 10.50
C GLY A 94 -9.64 0.74 11.60
N ARG A 95 -8.50 0.07 11.68
CA ARG A 95 -7.53 0.28 12.76
C ARG A 95 -6.54 1.43 12.50
N GLY A 96 -6.40 1.86 11.26
CA GLY A 96 -5.49 2.96 10.94
C GLY A 96 -5.40 3.23 9.45
N SER A 97 -4.63 4.26 9.09
CA SER A 97 -4.37 4.57 7.69
C SER A 97 -3.43 3.53 7.08
N PHE A 98 -3.45 3.41 5.76
CA PHE A 98 -2.55 2.50 5.07
C PHE A 98 -1.09 2.89 5.31
N ALA A 99 -0.77 4.18 5.23
CA ALA A 99 0.60 4.67 5.43
C ALA A 99 1.11 4.32 6.83
N ASP A 100 0.33 4.61 7.87
CA ASP A 100 0.75 4.31 9.25
C ASP A 100 0.90 2.81 9.47
N ALA A 101 -0.05 2.02 9.00
CA ALA A 101 0.01 0.57 9.15
C ALA A 101 1.25 0.00 8.44
N LEU A 102 1.58 0.51 7.26
CA LEU A 102 2.76 0.07 6.50
C LEU A 102 4.05 0.50 7.19
N ILE A 103 4.12 1.72 7.70
CA ILE A 103 5.27 2.19 8.48
C ILE A 103 5.55 1.23 9.64
N GLY A 104 4.52 0.90 10.40
CA GLY A 104 4.66 -0.03 11.52
C GLY A 104 5.10 -1.42 11.09
N ALA A 105 4.49 -1.94 10.05
CA ALA A 105 4.80 -3.28 9.54
C ALA A 105 6.23 -3.36 9.01
N LEU A 106 6.70 -2.32 8.30
CA LEU A 106 8.07 -2.27 7.79
C LEU A 106 9.09 -2.18 8.93
N GLY A 107 8.78 -1.42 9.98
CA GLY A 107 9.63 -1.37 11.17
C GLY A 107 9.76 -2.74 11.82
N THR A 108 8.64 -3.42 12.01
CA THR A 108 8.62 -4.78 12.59
C THR A 108 9.45 -5.75 11.73
N LYS A 109 9.33 -5.64 10.41
CA LYS A 109 10.05 -6.50 9.48
C LYS A 109 11.57 -6.44 9.68
N VAL A 110 12.11 -5.27 9.94
CA VAL A 110 13.57 -5.10 10.13
C VAL A 110 14.01 -5.27 11.58
N GLY A 111 13.11 -5.64 12.47
CA GLY A 111 13.47 -5.98 13.85
C GLY A 111 13.21 -4.91 14.88
N CYS A 112 12.46 -3.85 14.53
CA CYS A 112 12.07 -2.85 15.52
C CYS A 112 11.10 -3.47 16.52
N SER A 113 11.33 -3.25 17.82
CA SER A 113 10.41 -3.72 18.85
C SER A 113 9.08 -2.98 18.77
N HIS A 114 9.12 -1.72 18.39
CA HIS A 114 7.94 -0.88 18.18
C HIS A 114 8.34 0.36 17.38
N THR A 115 7.36 1.08 16.89
CA THR A 115 7.54 2.36 16.21
C THR A 115 6.95 3.44 17.10
N VAL A 116 7.69 4.53 17.33
CA VAL A 116 7.20 5.62 18.19
C VAL A 116 6.47 6.67 17.37
N THR A 117 5.46 7.30 17.97
CA THR A 117 4.62 8.28 17.30
C THR A 117 4.08 9.31 18.26
N PHE A 118 3.74 10.49 17.74
CA PHE A 118 2.94 11.49 18.46
C PHE A 118 1.47 11.44 18.07
N ASP A 119 1.12 10.65 17.02
CA ASP A 119 -0.23 10.61 16.47
C ASP A 119 -1.13 9.65 17.27
N GLN A 120 -2.20 10.19 17.85
CA GLN A 120 -3.18 9.41 18.61
C GLN A 120 -3.83 8.30 17.75
N LYS A 121 -4.06 8.58 16.47
CA LYS A 121 -4.69 7.59 15.58
C LYS A 121 -3.78 6.40 15.33
N ALA A 122 -2.48 6.65 15.15
CA ALA A 122 -1.51 5.58 14.91
C ALA A 122 -1.38 4.64 16.11
N LEU A 123 -1.63 5.14 17.34
CA LEU A 123 -1.56 4.33 18.55
C LEU A 123 -2.59 3.20 18.59
N ARG A 124 -3.58 3.21 17.73
CA ARG A 124 -4.56 2.12 17.61
C ARG A 124 -3.94 0.88 16.92
N LEU A 125 -2.80 1.07 16.26
CA LEU A 125 -2.07 -0.02 15.61
C LEU A 125 -1.08 -0.64 16.60
N PRO A 126 -1.01 -1.98 16.69
CA PRO A 126 -0.20 -2.64 17.74
C PRO A 126 1.30 -2.36 17.65
N ALA A 127 1.83 -2.01 16.48
CA ALA A 127 3.25 -1.73 16.32
C ALA A 127 3.68 -0.39 16.93
N PHE A 128 2.73 0.48 17.27
CA PHE A 128 3.04 1.85 17.67
C PHE A 128 2.99 2.04 19.19
N ARG A 129 3.88 2.91 19.67
CA ARG A 129 3.92 3.36 21.06
C ARG A 129 4.07 4.87 21.07
N ARG A 130 3.56 5.50 22.10
CA ARG A 130 3.76 6.93 22.32
C ARG A 130 5.24 7.21 22.59
N VAL A 131 5.74 8.33 22.05
CA VAL A 131 7.11 8.76 22.36
C VAL A 131 7.22 9.02 23.87
N GLN A 132 8.19 8.39 24.52
CA GLN A 132 8.49 8.57 25.94
C GLN A 132 10.00 8.57 26.12
N LEU A 133 10.47 9.39 27.04
CA LEU A 133 11.89 9.46 27.41
C LEU A 133 12.06 9.05 28.86
N PRO A 134 13.09 8.26 29.20
CA PRO A 134 14.05 7.65 28.27
C PRO A 134 13.41 6.54 27.43
N LEU A 135 13.99 6.32 26.25
CA LEU A 135 13.55 5.23 25.37
C LEU A 135 14.03 3.91 25.94
N ARG A 136 13.12 3.18 26.56
CA ARG A 136 13.42 1.85 27.10
C ARG A 136 12.41 0.86 26.60
N ALA A 137 12.89 -0.36 26.35
CA ALA A 137 11.98 -1.49 26.14
C ALA A 137 11.27 -1.73 27.47
N SER A 138 9.97 -1.73 27.48
CA SER A 138 9.16 -2.00 28.65
C SER A 138 8.48 -3.34 28.52
#